data_5d423944d3fa7bd62db388daa9671e99
#
_entry.id   5d423944d3fa7bd62db388daa9671e99
#
_cell.length_a   1.000
_cell.length_b   1.000
_cell.length_c   1.000
_cell.angle_alpha   90.00
_cell.angle_beta   90.00
_cell.angle_gamma   90.00
#
_symmetry.space_group_name_H-M   'P 1'
#
loop_
_entity.id
_entity.type
_entity.pdbx_description
1 polymer ?
#
loop_
_entity_poly.entity_id
_entity_poly.type
_entity_poly.pdbx_seq_one_letter_code
_entity_poly.pdbx_strand_id
1 'polypeptide(L)'
;SHEFGHYIVAKYFGYDTQIHYASTSWRYPDPNNPIVTGYPIAITLGGPIQTMFTGTIGIVILFLSRNSFFQADKLSFRQWFIIFISLFWLRQTANLCTWLGSYFVNGKLSSRGDEIHIANYYHLPNWTVVTTTAIIATLLLAIIIFKFIPLRQRGTFLSAGLTGGIAGYIFWLVLFGKYIMP
;
A
#
# COMPACT_ATOMS: atom_id res chain seq x y z
N SER A 1 -3.65 7.10 -2.21
CA SER A 1 -4.52 6.14 -2.93
C SER A 1 -5.12 5.08 -2.00
N HIS A 2 -4.38 4.54 -1.03
CA HIS A 2 -4.86 3.54 -0.07
C HIS A 2 -6.09 4.02 0.72
N GLU A 3 -6.03 5.20 1.31
CA GLU A 3 -7.13 5.82 2.04
C GLU A 3 -8.37 6.04 1.14
N PHE A 4 -8.13 6.26 -0.15
CA PHE A 4 -9.21 6.36 -1.14
C PHE A 4 -9.95 5.03 -1.34
N GLY A 5 -9.27 3.90 -1.15
CA GLY A 5 -9.92 2.58 -1.16
C GLY A 5 -10.90 2.42 0.00
N HIS A 6 -10.50 2.79 1.21
CA HIS A 6 -11.42 2.82 2.36
C HIS A 6 -12.59 3.77 2.13
N TYR A 7 -12.29 4.97 1.62
CA TYR A 7 -13.29 6.00 1.34
C TYR A 7 -14.37 5.51 0.38
N ILE A 8 -13.99 4.94 -0.78
CA ILE A 8 -14.96 4.45 -1.78
C ILE A 8 -15.88 3.40 -1.17
N VAL A 9 -15.30 2.42 -0.47
CA VAL A 9 -16.09 1.33 0.11
C VAL A 9 -17.01 1.86 1.21
N ALA A 10 -16.53 2.75 2.07
CA ALA A 10 -17.36 3.36 3.10
C ALA A 10 -18.51 4.17 2.51
N LYS A 11 -18.27 4.97 1.47
CA LYS A 11 -19.31 5.71 0.75
C LYS A 11 -20.32 4.79 0.07
N TYR A 12 -19.87 3.68 -0.50
CA TYR A 12 -20.76 2.70 -1.11
C TYR A 12 -21.76 2.12 -0.08
N PHE A 13 -21.31 1.90 1.16
CA PHE A 13 -22.17 1.47 2.26
C PHE A 13 -22.94 2.63 2.94
N GLY A 14 -22.88 3.85 2.41
CA GLY A 14 -23.66 4.99 2.91
C GLY A 14 -23.07 5.67 4.15
N TYR A 15 -21.81 5.40 4.50
CA TYR A 15 -21.17 6.07 5.63
C TYR A 15 -20.81 7.52 5.29
N ASP A 16 -20.94 8.41 6.27
CA ASP A 16 -20.29 9.72 6.17
C ASP A 16 -18.80 9.56 6.40
N THR A 17 -18.00 9.93 5.40
CA THR A 17 -16.60 9.55 5.30
C THR A 17 -15.75 10.76 5.00
N GLN A 18 -14.66 10.90 5.71
CA GLN A 18 -13.66 11.95 5.52
C GLN A 18 -12.26 11.35 5.39
N ILE A 19 -11.52 11.79 4.36
CA ILE A 19 -10.12 11.42 4.15
C ILE A 19 -9.24 12.45 4.86
N HIS A 20 -8.31 11.96 5.67
CA HIS A 20 -7.24 12.72 6.29
C HIS A 20 -5.89 12.37 5.64
N TYR A 21 -4.84 13.09 5.99
CA TYR A 21 -3.51 12.89 5.40
C TYR A 21 -2.91 11.49 5.59
N ALA A 22 -3.31 10.77 6.64
CA ALA A 22 -2.76 9.45 7.00
C ALA A 22 -3.84 8.42 7.40
N SER A 23 -5.12 8.76 7.27
CA SER A 23 -6.22 7.90 7.67
C SER A 23 -7.52 8.28 6.98
N THR A 24 -8.50 7.40 7.05
CA THR A 24 -9.88 7.68 6.67
C THR A 24 -10.76 7.47 7.90
N SER A 25 -11.57 8.47 8.24
CA SER A 25 -12.59 8.35 9.27
C SER A 25 -13.96 8.14 8.63
N TRP A 26 -14.82 7.37 9.31
CA TRP A 26 -16.21 7.16 8.88
C TRP A 26 -17.14 7.14 10.08
N ARG A 27 -18.37 7.64 9.88
CA ARG A 27 -19.43 7.65 10.89
C ARG A 27 -20.69 7.04 10.29
N TYR A 28 -21.49 6.40 11.12
CA TYR A 28 -22.82 5.96 10.71
C TYR A 28 -23.68 7.16 10.31
N PRO A 29 -24.36 7.11 9.16
CA PRO A 29 -25.19 8.21 8.70
C PRO A 29 -26.42 8.42 9.58
N ASP A 30 -26.97 7.35 10.16
CA ASP A 30 -28.11 7.38 11.05
C ASP A 30 -27.98 6.32 12.14
N PRO A 31 -27.95 6.68 13.45
CA PRO A 31 -27.94 5.75 14.54
C PRO A 31 -29.14 4.78 14.58
N ASN A 32 -30.26 5.14 13.92
CA ASN A 32 -31.50 4.38 13.87
C ASN A 32 -31.62 3.50 12.62
N ASN A 33 -30.64 3.49 11.73
CA ASN A 33 -30.67 2.66 10.52
C ASN A 33 -30.01 1.30 10.78
N PRO A 34 -30.79 0.21 10.98
CA PRO A 34 -30.27 -1.09 11.33
C PRO A 34 -29.58 -1.83 10.18
N ILE A 35 -29.55 -1.27 8.97
CA ILE A 35 -28.98 -1.95 7.77
C ILE A 35 -27.47 -2.08 7.86
N VAL A 36 -26.83 -1.38 8.78
CA VAL A 36 -25.35 -1.33 8.88
C VAL A 36 -24.81 -2.07 10.10
N THR A 37 -25.43 -3.17 10.49
CA THR A 37 -24.93 -4.02 11.59
C THR A 37 -23.77 -4.95 11.19
N GLY A 38 -23.45 -5.05 9.90
CA GLY A 38 -22.27 -5.73 9.41
C GLY A 38 -21.09 -4.76 9.40
N TYR A 39 -20.27 -4.80 10.44
CA TYR A 39 -19.07 -3.98 10.45
C TYR A 39 -18.22 -4.23 9.24
N PRO A 40 -17.70 -3.25 8.79
CA PRO A 40 -17.11 -3.01 7.53
C PRO A 40 -15.72 -3.64 7.42
N ILE A 41 -15.59 -4.93 7.59
CA ILE A 41 -14.40 -5.63 7.10
C ILE A 41 -14.16 -5.27 5.63
N ALA A 42 -15.23 -5.06 4.87
CA ALA A 42 -15.16 -4.56 3.51
C ALA A 42 -14.47 -3.19 3.43
N ILE A 43 -14.73 -2.26 4.36
CA ILE A 43 -14.04 -0.96 4.40
C ILE A 43 -12.56 -1.16 4.73
N THR A 44 -12.24 -2.01 5.72
CA THR A 44 -10.84 -2.34 6.05
C THR A 44 -10.12 -3.00 4.87
N LEU A 45 -10.78 -3.86 4.11
CA LEU A 45 -10.23 -4.47 2.90
C LEU A 45 -10.04 -3.46 1.75
N GLY A 46 -10.84 -2.40 1.70
CA GLY A 46 -10.85 -1.42 0.62
C GLY A 46 -9.48 -0.82 0.34
N GLY A 47 -8.74 -0.43 1.36
CA GLY A 47 -7.40 0.14 1.23
C GLY A 47 -6.36 -0.84 0.67
N PRO A 48 -6.12 -1.98 1.33
CA PRO A 48 -5.20 -3.00 0.83
C PRO A 48 -5.54 -3.47 -0.58
N ILE A 49 -6.81 -3.79 -0.87
CA ILE A 49 -7.24 -4.25 -2.19
C ILE A 49 -6.98 -3.19 -3.26
N GLN A 50 -7.35 -1.94 -3.01
CA GLN A 50 -7.11 -0.84 -3.96
C GLN A 50 -5.62 -0.69 -4.27
N THR A 51 -4.77 -0.77 -3.26
CA THR A 51 -3.31 -0.64 -3.42
C THR A 51 -2.74 -1.80 -4.24
N MET A 52 -3.09 -3.04 -3.89
CA MET A 52 -2.67 -4.24 -4.62
C MET A 52 -3.21 -4.25 -6.05
N PHE A 53 -4.46 -3.83 -6.27
CA PHE A 53 -5.07 -3.73 -7.59
C PHE A 53 -4.32 -2.73 -8.49
N THR A 54 -4.03 -1.53 -7.96
CA THR A 54 -3.24 -0.53 -8.71
C THR A 54 -1.87 -1.06 -9.08
N GLY A 55 -1.16 -1.69 -8.13
CA GLY A 55 0.15 -2.30 -8.39
C GLY A 55 0.07 -3.44 -9.41
N THR A 56 -1.00 -4.24 -9.37
CA THR A 56 -1.22 -5.33 -10.34
C THR A 56 -1.45 -4.80 -11.74
N ILE A 57 -2.21 -3.72 -11.91
CA ILE A 57 -2.35 -3.04 -13.21
C ILE A 57 -0.98 -2.63 -13.74
N GLY A 58 -0.14 -2.02 -12.90
CA GLY A 58 1.23 -1.66 -13.29
C GLY A 58 2.06 -2.86 -13.75
N ILE A 59 1.98 -3.98 -13.02
CA ILE A 59 2.69 -5.22 -13.36
C ILE A 59 2.19 -5.81 -14.67
N VAL A 60 0.88 -5.83 -14.90
CA VAL A 60 0.30 -6.31 -16.17
C VAL A 60 0.83 -5.46 -17.33
N ILE A 61 0.84 -4.14 -17.21
CA ILE A 61 1.37 -3.24 -18.23
C ILE A 61 2.87 -3.49 -18.46
N LEU A 62 3.65 -3.73 -17.41
CA LEU A 62 5.08 -4.11 -17.50
C LEU A 62 5.25 -5.36 -18.36
N PHE A 63 4.49 -6.42 -18.09
CA PHE A 63 4.60 -7.67 -18.84
C PHE A 63 4.13 -7.54 -20.29
N LEU A 64 3.07 -6.78 -20.55
CA LEU A 64 2.61 -6.49 -21.91
C LEU A 64 3.64 -5.66 -22.71
N SER A 65 4.39 -4.77 -22.03
CA SER A 65 5.40 -3.90 -22.64
C SER A 65 6.82 -4.46 -22.55
N ARG A 66 7.01 -5.71 -22.12
CA ARG A 66 8.31 -6.30 -21.76
C ARG A 66 9.41 -6.12 -22.82
N ASN A 67 9.09 -6.24 -24.10
CA ASN A 67 10.06 -6.11 -25.18
C ASN A 67 10.72 -4.72 -25.20
N SER A 68 9.95 -3.68 -24.93
CA SER A 68 10.46 -2.30 -24.82
C SER A 68 11.41 -2.12 -23.63
N PHE A 69 11.21 -2.87 -22.53
CA PHE A 69 12.10 -2.82 -21.37
C PHE A 69 13.39 -3.58 -21.63
N PHE A 70 13.32 -4.76 -22.28
CA PHE A 70 14.50 -5.62 -22.49
C PHE A 70 15.47 -5.06 -23.54
N GLN A 71 14.97 -4.20 -24.45
CA GLN A 71 15.78 -3.55 -25.47
C GLN A 71 16.35 -2.21 -25.00
N ALA A 72 15.99 -1.73 -23.82
CA ALA A 72 16.37 -0.42 -23.33
C ALA A 72 17.66 -0.46 -22.50
N ASP A 73 18.71 0.20 -22.95
CA ASP A 73 19.90 0.46 -22.13
C ASP A 73 19.60 1.44 -20.98
N LYS A 74 18.69 2.38 -21.22
CA LYS A 74 18.18 3.33 -20.24
C LYS A 74 16.66 3.42 -20.36
N LEU A 75 15.98 3.40 -19.22
CA LEU A 75 14.52 3.51 -19.18
C LEU A 75 14.08 4.94 -19.47
N SER A 76 13.05 5.07 -20.32
CA SER A 76 12.37 6.32 -20.61
C SER A 76 11.44 6.74 -19.46
N PHE A 77 10.97 7.99 -19.46
CA PHE A 77 10.00 8.48 -18.48
C PHE A 77 8.72 7.63 -18.42
N ARG A 78 8.20 7.20 -19.57
CA ARG A 78 7.01 6.32 -19.64
C ARG A 78 7.26 4.98 -18.96
N GLN A 79 8.42 4.37 -19.17
CA GLN A 79 8.80 3.11 -18.54
C GLN A 79 8.95 3.26 -17.03
N TRP A 80 9.57 4.35 -16.56
CA TRP A 80 9.65 4.67 -15.14
C TRP A 80 8.26 4.86 -14.52
N PHE A 81 7.34 5.52 -15.21
CA PHE A 81 5.97 5.70 -14.73
C PHE A 81 5.24 4.36 -14.54
N ILE A 82 5.41 3.41 -15.48
CA ILE A 82 4.84 2.06 -15.37
C ILE A 82 5.45 1.32 -14.16
N ILE A 83 6.79 1.39 -13.99
CA ILE A 83 7.46 0.82 -12.81
C ILE A 83 6.86 1.43 -11.54
N PHE A 84 6.72 2.76 -11.49
CA PHE A 84 6.21 3.47 -10.33
C PHE A 84 4.79 3.00 -9.94
N ILE A 85 3.91 2.79 -10.91
CA ILE A 85 2.58 2.21 -10.64
C ILE A 85 2.72 0.79 -10.07
N SER A 86 3.63 -0.03 -10.61
CA SER A 86 3.87 -1.39 -10.11
C SER A 86 4.37 -1.43 -8.67
N LEU A 87 5.06 -0.37 -8.21
CA LEU A 87 5.58 -0.26 -6.84
C LEU A 87 4.50 -0.05 -5.77
N PHE A 88 3.22 0.06 -6.13
CA PHE A 88 2.15 0.09 -5.13
C PHE A 88 2.15 -1.17 -4.24
N TRP A 89 2.65 -2.30 -4.73
CA TRP A 89 2.90 -3.50 -3.92
C TRP A 89 3.93 -3.29 -2.81
N LEU A 90 4.84 -2.31 -2.92
CA LEU A 90 5.85 -1.99 -1.90
C LEU A 90 5.21 -1.71 -0.52
N ARG A 91 3.98 -1.20 -0.49
CA ARG A 91 3.28 -0.95 0.76
C ARG A 91 3.14 -2.20 1.62
N GLN A 92 2.87 -3.37 1.03
CA GLN A 92 2.71 -4.61 1.80
C GLN A 92 4.03 -5.06 2.43
N THR A 93 5.14 -4.90 1.71
CA THR A 93 6.49 -5.15 2.27
C THR A 93 6.81 -4.14 3.38
N ALA A 94 6.48 -2.85 3.18
CA ALA A 94 6.68 -1.81 4.19
C ALA A 94 5.83 -2.06 5.45
N ASN A 95 4.60 -2.55 5.32
CA ASN A 95 3.75 -2.92 6.46
C ASN A 95 4.38 -4.03 7.30
N LEU A 96 4.96 -5.05 6.67
CA LEU A 96 5.70 -6.08 7.40
C LEU A 96 6.92 -5.48 8.12
N CYS A 97 7.69 -4.62 7.46
CA CYS A 97 8.85 -3.97 8.08
C CYS A 97 8.45 -3.11 9.28
N THR A 98 7.37 -2.34 9.17
CA THR A 98 6.88 -1.51 10.29
C THR A 98 6.30 -2.36 11.42
N TRP A 99 5.61 -3.45 11.09
CA TRP A 99 5.07 -4.38 12.09
C TRP A 99 6.19 -5.07 12.87
N LEU A 100 7.22 -5.59 12.20
CA LEU A 100 8.40 -6.15 12.84
C LEU A 100 9.20 -5.07 13.60
N GLY A 101 9.36 -3.88 13.01
CA GLY A 101 10.03 -2.75 13.64
C GLY A 101 9.38 -2.32 14.95
N SER A 102 8.07 -2.47 15.08
CA SER A 102 7.36 -2.16 16.33
C SER A 102 7.85 -3.00 17.52
N TYR A 103 8.31 -4.23 17.27
CA TYR A 103 8.90 -5.08 18.30
C TYR A 103 10.22 -4.50 18.85
N PHE A 104 11.07 -3.99 17.96
CA PHE A 104 12.36 -3.41 18.36
C PHE A 104 12.19 -2.09 19.14
N VAL A 105 11.15 -1.32 18.81
CA VAL A 105 10.90 -0.01 19.45
C VAL A 105 10.09 -0.15 20.74
N ASN A 106 9.07 -1.02 20.76
CA ASN A 106 8.07 -1.08 21.83
C ASN A 106 8.12 -2.40 22.65
N GLY A 107 9.01 -3.33 22.31
CA GLY A 107 9.09 -4.66 22.93
C GLY A 107 7.91 -5.59 22.60
N LYS A 108 6.99 -5.15 21.72
CA LYS A 108 5.81 -5.92 21.31
C LYS A 108 5.42 -5.61 19.86
N LEU A 109 4.86 -6.60 19.18
CA LEU A 109 4.32 -6.44 17.84
C LEU A 109 3.07 -5.55 17.88
N SER A 110 2.92 -4.68 16.88
CA SER A 110 1.76 -3.81 16.76
C SER A 110 0.47 -4.63 16.60
N SER A 111 -0.58 -4.23 17.30
CA SER A 111 -1.94 -4.74 17.11
C SER A 111 -2.78 -3.87 16.15
N ARG A 112 -2.15 -2.88 15.51
CA ARG A 112 -2.80 -1.91 14.62
C ARG A 112 -2.39 -2.18 13.16
N GLY A 113 -3.28 -1.86 12.25
CA GLY A 113 -3.10 -2.00 10.80
C GLY A 113 -4.19 -2.86 10.17
N ASP A 114 -4.48 -2.61 8.90
CA ASP A 114 -5.59 -3.27 8.19
C ASP A 114 -5.39 -4.79 8.14
N GLU A 115 -4.17 -5.25 7.87
CA GLU A 115 -3.83 -6.66 7.78
C GLU A 115 -4.04 -7.39 9.11
N ILE A 116 -3.80 -6.70 10.24
CA ILE A 116 -4.04 -7.24 11.57
C ILE A 116 -5.55 -7.30 11.86
N HIS A 117 -6.28 -6.24 11.49
CA HIS A 117 -7.74 -6.23 11.65
C HIS A 117 -8.41 -7.31 10.79
N ILE A 118 -7.93 -7.54 9.57
CA ILE A 118 -8.40 -8.61 8.69
C ILE A 118 -8.12 -9.98 9.32
N ALA A 119 -6.90 -10.21 9.81
CA ALA A 119 -6.54 -11.47 10.48
C ALA A 119 -7.46 -11.74 11.69
N ASN A 120 -7.66 -10.75 12.55
CA ASN A 120 -8.52 -10.85 13.72
C ASN A 120 -9.98 -11.15 13.35
N TYR A 121 -10.51 -10.50 12.31
CA TYR A 121 -11.87 -10.75 11.85
C TYR A 121 -12.09 -12.21 11.41
N TYR A 122 -11.10 -12.80 10.74
CA TYR A 122 -11.13 -14.19 10.30
C TYR A 122 -10.59 -15.19 11.33
N HIS A 123 -10.34 -14.74 12.58
CA HIS A 123 -9.77 -15.58 13.66
C HIS A 123 -8.43 -16.22 13.30
N LEU A 124 -7.63 -15.55 12.47
CA LEU A 124 -6.30 -15.97 12.07
C LEU A 124 -5.22 -15.37 13.00
N PRO A 125 -4.06 -16.02 13.13
CA PRO A 125 -2.93 -15.40 13.80
C PRO A 125 -2.57 -14.04 13.14
N ASN A 126 -2.23 -13.03 13.94
CA ASN A 126 -1.97 -11.66 13.48
C ASN A 126 -0.89 -11.55 12.39
N TRP A 127 0.07 -12.46 12.38
CA TRP A 127 1.13 -12.48 11.36
C TRP A 127 0.67 -13.00 9.99
N THR A 128 -0.42 -13.75 9.92
CA THR A 128 -0.81 -14.50 8.71
C THR A 128 -1.01 -13.60 7.51
N VAL A 129 -1.87 -12.58 7.61
CA VAL A 129 -2.19 -11.71 6.48
C VAL A 129 -1.02 -10.81 6.12
N VAL A 130 -0.40 -10.17 7.11
CA VAL A 130 0.73 -9.25 6.88
C VAL A 130 1.94 -9.96 6.25
N THR A 131 2.26 -11.19 6.69
CA THR A 131 3.41 -11.93 6.15
C THR A 131 3.11 -12.47 4.76
N THR A 132 1.92 -13.04 4.54
CA THR A 132 1.56 -13.61 3.24
C THR A 132 1.55 -12.54 2.15
N THR A 133 0.91 -11.39 2.40
CA THR A 133 0.87 -10.30 1.44
C THR A 133 2.26 -9.69 1.20
N ALA A 134 3.10 -9.59 2.24
CA ALA A 134 4.46 -9.09 2.12
C ALA A 134 5.38 -10.05 1.34
N ILE A 135 5.25 -11.37 1.50
CA ILE A 135 6.01 -12.35 0.70
C ILE A 135 5.67 -12.18 -0.78
N ILE A 136 4.38 -12.15 -1.13
CA ILE A 136 3.93 -11.94 -2.51
C ILE A 136 4.51 -10.61 -3.05
N ALA A 137 4.37 -9.53 -2.28
CA ALA A 137 4.87 -8.21 -2.66
C ALA A 137 6.38 -8.22 -2.89
N THR A 138 7.16 -8.83 -2.00
CA THR A 138 8.61 -8.90 -2.11
C THR A 138 9.05 -9.69 -3.35
N LEU A 139 8.37 -10.79 -3.67
CA LEU A 139 8.64 -11.54 -4.91
C LEU A 139 8.32 -10.71 -6.16
N LEU A 140 7.20 -10.00 -6.17
CA LEU A 140 6.84 -9.11 -7.28
C LEU A 140 7.86 -7.97 -7.44
N LEU A 141 8.29 -7.34 -6.33
CA LEU A 141 9.31 -6.30 -6.33
C LEU A 141 10.66 -6.83 -6.83
N ALA A 142 11.05 -8.04 -6.42
CA ALA A 142 12.25 -8.68 -6.94
C ALA A 142 12.17 -8.89 -8.46
N ILE A 143 11.04 -9.37 -8.98
CA ILE A 143 10.80 -9.50 -10.43
C ILE A 143 10.93 -8.15 -11.12
N ILE A 144 10.31 -7.08 -10.61
CA ILE A 144 10.39 -5.74 -11.18
C ILE A 144 11.84 -5.27 -11.24
N ILE A 145 12.57 -5.36 -10.13
CA ILE A 145 13.94 -4.86 -10.01
C ILE A 145 14.90 -5.66 -10.90
N PHE A 146 14.85 -6.99 -10.82
CA PHE A 146 15.85 -7.84 -11.49
C PHE A 146 15.53 -8.11 -12.96
N LYS A 147 14.28 -8.02 -13.37
CA LYS A 147 13.87 -8.31 -14.76
C LYS A 147 13.65 -7.07 -15.61
N PHE A 148 13.12 -6.00 -15.04
CA PHE A 148 12.68 -4.83 -15.82
C PHE A 148 13.60 -3.61 -15.67
N ILE A 149 14.41 -3.53 -14.60
CA ILE A 149 15.35 -2.41 -14.43
C ILE A 149 16.72 -2.82 -14.92
N PRO A 150 17.32 -2.09 -15.91
CA PRO A 150 18.67 -2.34 -16.38
C PRO A 150 19.69 -2.31 -15.25
N LEU A 151 20.70 -3.20 -15.32
CA LEU A 151 21.70 -3.36 -14.25
C LEU A 151 22.36 -2.04 -13.85
N ARG A 152 22.68 -1.19 -14.83
CA ARG A 152 23.32 0.12 -14.62
C ARG A 152 22.45 1.10 -13.81
N GLN A 153 21.13 0.92 -13.82
CA GLN A 153 20.17 1.81 -13.15
C GLN A 153 19.68 1.25 -11.81
N ARG A 154 19.92 -0.02 -11.49
CA ARG A 154 19.41 -0.66 -10.25
C ARG A 154 19.93 0.01 -8.98
N GLY A 155 21.24 0.27 -8.91
CA GLY A 155 21.86 0.91 -7.75
C GLY A 155 21.27 2.30 -7.49
N THR A 156 21.19 3.11 -8.53
CA THR A 156 20.57 4.45 -8.45
C THR A 156 19.09 4.37 -8.08
N PHE A 157 18.36 3.42 -8.65
CA PHE A 157 16.95 3.22 -8.33
C PHE A 157 16.75 2.85 -6.85
N LEU A 158 17.53 1.90 -6.33
CA LEU A 158 17.41 1.47 -4.93
C LEU A 158 17.80 2.59 -3.97
N SER A 159 18.90 3.30 -4.22
CA SER A 159 19.31 4.43 -3.38
C SER A 159 18.31 5.58 -3.44
N ALA A 160 17.85 5.98 -4.64
CA ALA A 160 16.85 7.02 -4.80
C ALA A 160 15.50 6.62 -4.21
N GLY A 161 15.11 5.35 -4.34
CA GLY A 161 13.89 4.80 -3.73
C GLY A 161 13.93 4.86 -2.21
N LEU A 162 15.06 4.47 -1.60
CA LEU A 162 15.24 4.53 -0.15
C LEU A 162 15.25 5.99 0.36
N THR A 163 16.07 6.84 -0.23
CA THR A 163 16.17 8.25 0.19
C THR A 163 14.87 9.00 -0.07
N GLY A 164 14.24 8.80 -1.24
CA GLY A 164 12.96 9.40 -1.58
C GLY A 164 11.81 8.89 -0.70
N GLY A 165 11.82 7.60 -0.35
CA GLY A 165 10.86 7.02 0.57
C GLY A 165 10.95 7.63 1.98
N ILE A 166 12.16 7.73 2.54
CA ILE A 166 12.40 8.36 3.85
C ILE A 166 12.03 9.85 3.80
N ALA A 167 12.49 10.57 2.79
CA ALA A 167 12.18 11.99 2.63
C ALA A 167 10.67 12.23 2.47
N GLY A 168 10.01 11.42 1.64
CA GLY A 168 8.56 11.50 1.44
C GLY A 168 7.77 11.18 2.71
N TYR A 169 8.20 10.20 3.48
CA TYR A 169 7.63 9.87 4.79
C TYR A 169 7.71 11.07 5.75
N ILE A 170 8.91 11.63 5.92
CA ILE A 170 9.13 12.78 6.80
C ILE A 170 8.31 13.98 6.30
N PHE A 171 8.39 14.28 5.01
CA PHE A 171 7.69 15.42 4.42
C PHE A 171 6.17 15.30 4.59
N TRP A 172 5.60 14.14 4.29
CA TRP A 172 4.15 13.96 4.32
C TRP A 172 3.61 13.69 5.72
N LEU A 173 4.17 12.72 6.45
CA LEU A 173 3.59 12.30 7.72
C LEU A 173 4.01 13.17 8.91
N VAL A 174 5.19 13.80 8.85
CA VAL A 174 5.70 14.57 10.00
C VAL A 174 5.49 16.07 9.80
N LEU A 175 5.78 16.60 8.60
CA LEU A 175 5.82 18.05 8.38
C LEU A 175 4.52 18.63 7.83
N PHE A 176 4.09 18.21 6.65
CA PHE A 176 3.11 18.95 5.86
C PHE A 176 1.73 18.32 5.75
N GLY A 177 1.59 16.99 5.84
CA GLY A 177 0.32 16.31 5.57
C GLY A 177 -0.84 16.83 6.40
N LYS A 178 -0.63 17.06 7.68
CA LYS A 178 -1.64 17.60 8.61
C LYS A 178 -2.14 19.03 8.28
N TYR A 179 -1.37 19.79 7.53
CA TYR A 179 -1.75 21.14 7.10
C TYR A 179 -2.47 21.15 5.76
N ILE A 180 -2.22 20.13 4.93
CA ILE A 180 -2.81 20.01 3.57
C ILE A 180 -4.15 19.27 3.65
N MET A 181 -4.22 18.22 4.48
CA MET A 181 -5.42 17.39 4.68
C MET A 181 -5.59 17.12 6.18
N PRO A 182 -6.19 18.04 6.92
CA PRO A 182 -6.35 17.93 8.37
C PRO A 182 -7.28 16.79 8.80
#